data_db13fa69c9948ed123d57927bd7731aa
#
_entry.id   db13fa69c9948ed123d57927bd7731aa
#
_cell.length_a   1.000
_cell.length_b   1.000
_cell.length_c   1.000
_cell.angle_alpha   90.00
_cell.angle_beta   90.00
_cell.angle_gamma   90.00
#
_symmetry.space_group_name_H-M   'P 1'
#
loop_
_entity.id
_entity.type
_entity.pdbx_description
1 polymer ?
#
loop_
_entity_poly.entity_id
_entity_poly.type
_entity_poly.pdbx_seq_one_letter_code
_entity_poly.pdbx_strand_id
1 'polypeptide(L)'
;ASDVYKRQAKKLIDKGEAYYCFCDKERLESLKQEVAGKEIMIYDKHCLSLTKEEVEANLAAGKPFVIRQNIPNEGTTTFHDELYGDITVENAELDDMILIKSDGYPTYNFANVVDDHTMNITHVVRGNEYLSSSPKYQRLYDAFGWKSPVYIHLPLITDENHKKLSKRSGHSSFEDLIEQGFLTEAVVNYIALLGWSPEDNREIFTLDELIKEFDYHRISKSPAVFDYTKLKWMNGEYIKAMDFDKFYERALPYIK
;
A
#
# COMPACT_ATOMS: atom_id res chain seq x y z
N ALA A 1 20.74 -1.05 9.05
CA ALA A 1 19.56 -1.03 8.17
C ALA A 1 19.68 0.02 7.06
N SER A 2 20.05 1.29 7.36
CA SER A 2 20.15 2.35 6.32
C SER A 2 21.13 2.06 5.19
N ASP A 3 22.19 1.30 5.45
CA ASP A 3 23.25 1.02 4.47
C ASP A 3 22.80 0.12 3.31
N VAL A 4 21.79 -0.73 3.53
CA VAL A 4 21.22 -1.57 2.47
C VAL A 4 20.58 -0.67 1.40
N TYR A 5 19.73 0.26 1.81
CA TYR A 5 19.02 1.16 0.89
C TYR A 5 19.98 2.10 0.16
N LYS A 6 20.97 2.66 0.86
CA LYS A 6 22.02 3.50 0.24
C LYS A 6 22.80 2.74 -0.84
N ARG A 7 23.16 1.48 -0.56
CA ARG A 7 23.83 0.61 -1.53
C ARG A 7 22.96 0.33 -2.75
N GLN A 8 21.66 0.07 -2.55
CA GLN A 8 20.75 -0.16 -3.67
C GLN A 8 20.52 1.13 -4.48
N ALA A 9 20.34 2.29 -3.82
CA ALA A 9 20.24 3.57 -4.50
C ALA A 9 21.49 3.89 -5.33
N LYS A 10 22.69 3.59 -4.80
CA LYS A 10 23.94 3.74 -5.55
C LYS A 10 23.97 2.86 -6.81
N LYS A 11 23.51 1.61 -6.73
CA LYS A 11 23.42 0.75 -7.92
C LYS A 11 22.50 1.34 -9.00
N LEU A 12 21.39 1.99 -8.60
CA LEU A 12 20.51 2.67 -9.55
C LEU A 12 21.21 3.89 -10.18
N ILE A 13 21.98 4.66 -9.40
CA ILE A 13 22.80 5.78 -9.94
C ILE A 13 23.81 5.25 -10.95
N ASP A 14 24.55 4.19 -10.60
CA ASP A 14 25.55 3.58 -11.48
C ASP A 14 24.93 3.05 -12.80
N LYS A 15 23.64 2.72 -12.81
CA LYS A 15 22.87 2.31 -14.00
C LYS A 15 22.19 3.48 -14.74
N GLY A 16 22.23 4.70 -14.20
CA GLY A 16 21.50 5.84 -14.76
C GLY A 16 20.00 5.86 -14.45
N GLU A 17 19.52 4.96 -13.58
CA GLU A 17 18.11 4.83 -13.17
C GLU A 17 17.79 5.68 -11.92
N ALA A 18 18.78 6.35 -11.36
CA ALA A 18 18.64 7.33 -10.29
C ALA A 18 19.74 8.39 -10.39
N TYR A 19 19.54 9.52 -9.72
CA TYR A 19 20.52 10.61 -9.72
C TYR A 19 20.46 11.44 -8.43
N TYR A 20 21.55 12.18 -8.16
CA TYR A 20 21.62 13.13 -7.05
C TYR A 20 20.87 14.42 -7.40
N CYS A 21 20.04 14.90 -6.49
CA CYS A 21 19.34 16.17 -6.60
C CYS A 21 19.73 17.08 -5.46
N PHE A 22 20.31 18.26 -5.79
CA PHE A 22 20.81 19.27 -4.87
C PHE A 22 19.89 20.49 -4.76
N CYS A 23 18.66 20.41 -5.31
CA CYS A 23 17.71 21.50 -5.22
C CYS A 23 17.33 21.80 -3.77
N ASP A 24 17.33 23.06 -3.41
CA ASP A 24 16.85 23.55 -2.13
C ASP A 24 15.31 23.66 -2.11
N LYS A 25 14.77 23.99 -0.93
CA LYS A 25 13.34 24.12 -0.73
C LYS A 25 12.73 25.25 -1.54
N GLU A 26 13.42 26.38 -1.65
CA GLU A 26 12.95 27.55 -2.36
C GLU A 26 12.76 27.27 -3.86
N ARG A 27 13.76 26.60 -4.47
CA ARG A 27 13.64 26.17 -5.86
C ARG A 27 12.50 25.17 -6.06
N LEU A 28 12.35 24.18 -5.17
CA LEU A 28 11.27 23.19 -5.29
C LEU A 28 9.88 23.86 -5.13
N GLU A 29 9.75 24.83 -4.24
CA GLU A 29 8.50 25.57 -4.07
C GLU A 29 8.15 26.39 -5.32
N SER A 30 9.15 26.91 -6.05
CA SER A 30 8.91 27.63 -7.31
C SER A 30 8.35 26.77 -8.44
N LEU A 31 8.43 25.42 -8.33
CA LEU A 31 7.86 24.48 -9.29
C LEU A 31 6.39 24.14 -9.04
N LYS A 32 5.85 24.59 -7.91
CA LYS A 32 4.44 24.34 -7.58
C LYS A 32 3.53 25.09 -8.55
N GLN A 33 2.54 24.38 -9.04
CA GLN A 33 1.53 24.91 -9.96
C GLN A 33 0.14 24.57 -9.41
N GLU A 34 -0.79 25.50 -9.57
CA GLU A 34 -2.19 25.23 -9.25
C GLU A 34 -2.89 24.65 -10.49
N VAL A 35 -3.34 23.41 -10.36
CA VAL A 35 -4.09 22.72 -11.43
C VAL A 35 -5.43 22.25 -10.84
N ALA A 36 -6.53 22.73 -11.41
CA ALA A 36 -7.89 22.39 -10.98
C ALA A 36 -8.13 22.60 -9.47
N GLY A 37 -7.59 23.69 -8.89
CA GLY A 37 -7.75 24.02 -7.46
C GLY A 37 -6.91 23.16 -6.50
N LYS A 38 -5.96 22.41 -7.03
CA LYS A 38 -4.99 21.62 -6.23
C LYS A 38 -3.58 22.08 -6.55
N GLU A 39 -2.79 22.25 -5.50
CA GLU A 39 -1.35 22.50 -5.65
C GLU A 39 -0.66 21.19 -6.00
N ILE A 40 -0.05 21.11 -7.17
CA ILE A 40 0.77 20.00 -7.62
C ILE A 40 2.20 20.47 -7.86
N MET A 41 3.16 19.59 -7.60
CA MET A 41 4.57 19.84 -7.89
C MET A 41 5.10 18.67 -8.72
N ILE A 42 5.48 18.94 -9.96
CA ILE A 42 6.20 18.01 -10.81
C ILE A 42 7.65 18.48 -10.87
N TYR A 43 8.58 17.61 -10.48
CA TYR A 43 10.00 17.95 -10.53
C TYR A 43 10.50 17.95 -11.98
N ASP A 44 11.15 19.04 -12.36
CA ASP A 44 11.60 19.34 -13.73
C ASP A 44 12.92 18.66 -14.14
N LYS A 45 13.41 17.71 -13.36
CA LYS A 45 14.66 16.97 -13.60
C LYS A 45 15.91 17.84 -13.71
N HIS A 46 15.91 19.04 -13.15
CA HIS A 46 17.00 19.99 -13.24
C HIS A 46 18.39 19.37 -12.93
N CYS A 47 18.49 18.60 -11.83
CA CYS A 47 19.76 18.02 -11.45
C CYS A 47 20.18 16.79 -12.28
N LEU A 48 19.30 16.25 -13.15
CA LEU A 48 19.67 15.17 -14.07
C LEU A 48 20.64 15.66 -15.15
N SER A 49 20.63 16.97 -15.46
CA SER A 49 21.53 17.60 -16.44
C SER A 49 22.94 17.91 -15.92
N LEU A 50 23.18 17.73 -14.61
CA LEU A 50 24.52 17.98 -14.02
C LEU A 50 25.54 16.98 -14.54
N THR A 51 26.72 17.47 -14.89
CA THR A 51 27.86 16.63 -15.26
C THR A 51 28.35 15.83 -14.06
N LYS A 52 29.10 14.78 -14.32
CA LYS A 52 29.70 13.95 -13.25
C LYS A 52 30.63 14.79 -12.36
N GLU A 53 31.41 15.69 -12.95
CA GLU A 53 32.33 16.58 -12.26
C GLU A 53 31.57 17.57 -11.35
N GLU A 54 30.44 18.10 -11.80
CA GLU A 54 29.57 18.99 -11.00
C GLU A 54 28.95 18.24 -9.82
N VAL A 55 28.51 17.00 -10.04
CA VAL A 55 27.98 16.15 -8.97
C VAL A 55 29.06 15.87 -7.93
N GLU A 56 30.27 15.46 -8.37
CA GLU A 56 31.41 15.19 -7.48
C GLU A 56 31.82 16.43 -6.68
N ALA A 57 31.86 17.60 -7.33
CA ALA A 57 32.15 18.87 -6.67
C ALA A 57 31.11 19.24 -5.61
N ASN A 58 29.83 19.06 -5.90
CA ASN A 58 28.74 19.31 -4.95
C ASN A 58 28.81 18.35 -3.74
N LEU A 59 29.09 17.09 -3.97
CA LEU A 59 29.27 16.08 -2.91
C LEU A 59 30.49 16.40 -2.05
N ALA A 60 31.63 16.75 -2.67
CA ALA A 60 32.86 17.14 -1.97
C ALA A 60 32.68 18.42 -1.14
N ALA A 61 31.85 19.36 -1.61
CA ALA A 61 31.46 20.55 -0.87
C ALA A 61 30.48 20.31 0.28
N GLY A 62 30.04 19.06 0.48
CA GLY A 62 29.08 18.69 1.53
C GLY A 62 27.67 19.26 1.33
N LYS A 63 27.27 19.60 0.09
CA LYS A 63 25.93 20.11 -0.17
C LYS A 63 24.88 19.06 0.18
N PRO A 64 23.77 19.44 0.87
CA PRO A 64 22.64 18.56 1.11
C PRO A 64 22.08 18.07 -0.22
N PHE A 65 21.73 16.79 -0.26
CA PHE A 65 21.13 16.19 -1.45
C PHE A 65 20.07 15.15 -1.09
N VAL A 66 19.24 14.84 -2.07
CA VAL A 66 18.38 13.64 -2.09
C VAL A 66 18.76 12.79 -3.30
N ILE A 67 18.41 11.51 -3.29
CA ILE A 67 18.51 10.66 -4.48
C ILE A 67 17.11 10.49 -5.05
N ARG A 68 16.95 10.80 -6.34
CA ARG A 68 15.68 10.64 -7.08
C ARG A 68 15.76 9.49 -8.05
N GLN A 69 14.63 8.82 -8.26
CA GLN A 69 14.43 7.90 -9.39
C GLN A 69 14.51 8.69 -10.70
N ASN A 70 15.11 8.11 -11.72
CA ASN A 70 15.10 8.64 -13.07
C ASN A 70 14.06 7.88 -13.90
N ILE A 71 12.92 8.49 -14.16
CA ILE A 71 11.85 7.92 -15.00
C ILE A 71 11.99 8.52 -16.40
N PRO A 72 12.06 7.75 -17.48
CA PRO A 72 12.08 8.29 -18.84
C PRO A 72 10.86 9.17 -19.11
N ASN A 73 11.03 10.24 -19.90
CA ASN A 73 9.91 11.10 -20.28
C ASN A 73 9.02 10.46 -21.35
N GLU A 74 9.56 9.52 -22.12
CA GLU A 74 8.86 8.85 -23.23
C GLU A 74 8.52 7.40 -22.87
N GLY A 75 7.52 6.85 -23.57
CA GLY A 75 7.07 5.48 -23.40
C GLY A 75 6.09 5.32 -22.25
N THR A 76 5.75 4.08 -21.96
CA THR A 76 4.76 3.70 -20.97
C THR A 76 5.34 2.74 -19.93
N THR A 77 4.73 2.68 -18.78
CA THR A 77 4.98 1.66 -17.74
C THR A 77 3.69 0.89 -17.50
N THR A 78 3.77 -0.43 -17.59
CA THR A 78 2.65 -1.34 -17.31
C THR A 78 2.99 -2.21 -16.11
N PHE A 79 2.05 -2.37 -15.18
CA PHE A 79 2.10 -3.39 -14.14
C PHE A 79 0.78 -4.16 -14.10
N HIS A 80 0.85 -5.41 -13.65
CA HIS A 80 -0.33 -6.26 -13.51
C HIS A 80 -0.83 -6.24 -12.07
N ASP A 81 -2.15 -6.06 -11.92
CA ASP A 81 -2.86 -6.21 -10.66
C ASP A 81 -3.92 -7.30 -10.80
N GLU A 82 -3.99 -8.23 -9.85
CA GLU A 82 -4.90 -9.38 -9.94
C GLU A 82 -6.38 -8.98 -9.98
N LEU A 83 -6.73 -7.85 -9.36
CA LEU A 83 -8.12 -7.35 -9.38
C LEU A 83 -8.38 -6.42 -10.56
N TYR A 84 -7.46 -5.52 -10.87
CA TYR A 84 -7.69 -4.45 -11.87
C TYR A 84 -7.14 -4.81 -13.25
N GLY A 85 -6.35 -5.88 -13.38
CA GLY A 85 -5.69 -6.29 -14.62
C GLY A 85 -4.47 -5.44 -14.95
N ASP A 86 -4.12 -5.36 -16.22
CA ASP A 86 -2.99 -4.57 -16.67
C ASP A 86 -3.30 -3.07 -16.63
N ILE A 87 -2.48 -2.33 -15.90
CA ILE A 87 -2.58 -0.88 -15.76
C ILE A 87 -1.37 -0.27 -16.42
N THR A 88 -1.62 0.51 -17.47
CA THR A 88 -0.60 1.20 -18.24
C THR A 88 -0.73 2.71 -18.04
N VAL A 89 0.39 3.36 -17.77
CA VAL A 89 0.48 4.83 -17.63
C VAL A 89 1.59 5.38 -18.51
N GLU A 90 1.42 6.60 -19.02
CA GLU A 90 2.49 7.31 -19.70
C GLU A 90 3.59 7.69 -18.71
N ASN A 91 4.85 7.45 -19.08
CA ASN A 91 5.98 7.79 -18.20
C ASN A 91 6.04 9.29 -17.90
N ALA A 92 5.60 10.14 -18.83
CA ALA A 92 5.52 11.59 -18.64
C ALA A 92 4.57 12.03 -17.49
N GLU A 93 3.64 11.17 -17.08
CA GLU A 93 2.74 11.42 -15.96
C GLU A 93 3.35 11.03 -14.60
N LEU A 94 4.49 10.34 -14.61
CA LEU A 94 5.18 9.90 -13.42
C LEU A 94 6.25 10.93 -13.02
N ASP A 95 6.26 11.35 -11.75
CA ASP A 95 7.31 12.19 -11.20
C ASP A 95 8.50 11.36 -10.72
N ASP A 96 9.70 11.95 -10.78
CA ASP A 96 10.92 11.37 -10.23
C ASP A 96 10.86 11.39 -8.70
N MET A 97 10.33 10.34 -8.10
CA MET A 97 10.16 10.26 -6.64
C MET A 97 11.51 10.22 -5.92
N ILE A 98 11.53 10.76 -4.71
CA ILE A 98 12.71 10.67 -3.83
C ILE A 98 12.85 9.23 -3.34
N LEU A 99 14.02 8.64 -3.53
CA LEU A 99 14.39 7.33 -3.02
C LEU A 99 15.05 7.43 -1.64
N ILE A 100 16.07 8.30 -1.53
CA ILE A 100 16.79 8.59 -0.28
C ILE A 100 16.63 10.07 0.04
N LYS A 101 16.19 10.34 1.27
CA LYS A 101 16.03 11.70 1.80
C LYS A 101 17.36 12.33 2.18
N SER A 102 17.38 13.63 2.41
CA SER A 102 18.59 14.40 2.81
C SER A 102 19.17 13.93 4.16
N ASP A 103 18.37 13.32 5.03
CA ASP A 103 18.83 12.70 6.28
C ASP A 103 19.47 11.31 6.07
N GLY A 104 19.54 10.83 4.83
CA GLY A 104 20.11 9.54 4.45
C GLY A 104 19.20 8.33 4.67
N TYR A 105 17.95 8.53 5.09
CA TYR A 105 16.95 7.46 5.20
C TYR A 105 16.17 7.29 3.90
N PRO A 106 15.73 6.06 3.57
CA PRO A 106 14.87 5.84 2.42
C PRO A 106 13.49 6.45 2.64
N THR A 107 12.81 6.76 1.54
CA THR A 107 11.36 6.96 1.58
C THR A 107 10.65 5.61 1.71
N TYR A 108 9.41 5.62 2.18
CA TYR A 108 8.58 4.41 2.20
C TYR A 108 8.50 3.74 0.83
N ASN A 109 8.31 4.53 -0.22
CA ASN A 109 8.16 4.05 -1.59
C ASN A 109 9.39 3.32 -2.14
N PHE A 110 10.58 3.65 -1.67
CA PHE A 110 11.80 2.94 -2.03
C PHE A 110 12.06 1.75 -1.11
N ALA A 111 11.84 1.94 0.20
CA ALA A 111 12.09 0.90 1.19
C ALA A 111 11.23 -0.34 0.91
N ASN A 112 9.93 -0.17 0.60
CA ASN A 112 9.03 -1.28 0.37
C ASN A 112 9.50 -2.19 -0.78
N VAL A 113 9.97 -1.62 -1.90
CA VAL A 113 10.47 -2.40 -3.05
C VAL A 113 11.73 -3.19 -2.68
N VAL A 114 12.66 -2.55 -1.96
CA VAL A 114 13.90 -3.21 -1.51
C VAL A 114 13.61 -4.30 -0.49
N ASP A 115 12.72 -4.04 0.45
CA ASP A 115 12.36 -4.99 1.52
C ASP A 115 11.56 -6.16 0.96
N ASP A 116 10.56 -5.92 0.12
CA ASP A 116 9.76 -6.96 -0.52
C ASP A 116 10.66 -7.92 -1.33
N HIS A 117 11.62 -7.37 -2.08
CA HIS A 117 12.57 -8.20 -2.82
C HIS A 117 13.51 -8.98 -1.89
N THR A 118 14.10 -8.33 -0.88
CA THR A 118 15.10 -8.98 0.00
C THR A 118 14.48 -9.97 0.97
N MET A 119 13.21 -9.80 1.31
CA MET A 119 12.42 -10.71 2.16
C MET A 119 11.70 -11.79 1.35
N ASN A 120 11.87 -11.80 0.01
CA ASN A 120 11.21 -12.74 -0.90
C ASN A 120 9.68 -12.72 -0.78
N ILE A 121 9.10 -11.53 -0.65
CA ILE A 121 7.64 -11.35 -0.65
C ILE A 121 7.10 -11.75 -2.03
N THR A 122 6.14 -12.65 -2.03
CA THR A 122 5.54 -13.19 -3.27
C THR A 122 4.29 -12.43 -3.68
N HIS A 123 3.51 -11.94 -2.72
CA HIS A 123 2.25 -11.24 -2.93
C HIS A 123 2.19 -10.00 -2.05
N VAL A 124 1.81 -8.87 -2.64
CA VAL A 124 1.57 -7.60 -1.94
C VAL A 124 0.07 -7.30 -1.97
N VAL A 125 -0.57 -7.43 -0.81
CA VAL A 125 -2.01 -7.13 -0.63
C VAL A 125 -2.13 -5.83 0.14
N ARG A 126 -2.75 -4.81 -0.44
CA ARG A 126 -2.87 -3.47 0.17
C ARG A 126 -4.04 -2.68 -0.39
N GLY A 127 -4.33 -1.52 0.19
CA GLY A 127 -5.42 -0.65 -0.28
C GLY A 127 -5.15 -0.05 -1.68
N ASN A 128 -6.22 0.22 -2.42
CA ASN A 128 -6.15 0.74 -3.78
C ASN A 128 -5.61 2.17 -3.89
N GLU A 129 -5.39 2.88 -2.77
CA GLU A 129 -4.70 4.16 -2.74
C GLU A 129 -3.27 4.11 -3.27
N TYR A 130 -2.66 2.92 -3.31
CA TYR A 130 -1.31 2.70 -3.85
C TYR A 130 -1.28 2.41 -5.36
N LEU A 131 -2.43 2.26 -6.03
CA LEU A 131 -2.48 2.03 -7.48
C LEU A 131 -1.71 3.08 -8.26
N SER A 132 -1.83 4.36 -7.89
CA SER A 132 -1.14 5.47 -8.55
C SER A 132 0.39 5.47 -8.35
N SER A 133 0.89 4.82 -7.28
CA SER A 133 2.32 4.70 -7.01
C SER A 133 2.93 3.44 -7.61
N SER A 134 2.13 2.43 -7.89
CA SER A 134 2.58 1.11 -8.35
C SER A 134 3.37 1.14 -9.66
N PRO A 135 3.09 2.00 -10.65
CA PRO A 135 3.96 2.13 -11.83
C PRO A 135 5.39 2.53 -11.48
N LYS A 136 5.60 3.41 -10.49
CA LYS A 136 6.94 3.81 -10.05
C LYS A 136 7.68 2.66 -9.37
N TYR A 137 6.96 1.78 -8.66
CA TYR A 137 7.55 0.57 -8.08
C TYR A 137 7.93 -0.43 -9.17
N GLN A 138 7.07 -0.63 -10.18
CA GLN A 138 7.39 -1.47 -11.34
C GLN A 138 8.67 -1.01 -12.01
N ARG A 139 8.81 0.31 -12.23
CA ARG A 139 10.06 0.90 -12.77
C ARG A 139 11.29 0.58 -11.93
N LEU A 140 11.17 0.52 -10.60
CA LEU A 140 12.29 0.13 -9.73
C LEU A 140 12.64 -1.35 -9.89
N TYR A 141 11.63 -2.23 -9.94
CA TYR A 141 11.84 -3.66 -10.22
C TYR A 141 12.55 -3.87 -11.54
N ASP A 142 12.09 -3.19 -12.60
CA ASP A 142 12.69 -3.25 -13.94
C ASP A 142 14.14 -2.75 -13.93
N ALA A 143 14.41 -1.60 -13.30
CA ALA A 143 15.74 -1.01 -13.18
C ALA A 143 16.74 -1.91 -12.44
N PHE A 144 16.28 -2.61 -11.41
CA PHE A 144 17.08 -3.61 -10.71
C PHE A 144 17.23 -4.92 -11.48
N GLY A 145 16.33 -5.24 -12.42
CA GLY A 145 16.20 -6.54 -13.05
C GLY A 145 15.60 -7.58 -12.10
N TRP A 146 14.76 -7.14 -11.16
CA TRP A 146 14.09 -7.99 -10.20
C TRP A 146 12.69 -8.39 -10.69
N LYS A 147 12.24 -9.58 -10.29
CA LYS A 147 10.85 -9.97 -10.50
C LYS A 147 9.95 -9.23 -9.51
N SER A 148 8.90 -8.58 -10.02
CA SER A 148 7.87 -7.96 -9.19
C SER A 148 7.05 -9.01 -8.43
N PRO A 149 6.57 -8.71 -7.21
CA PRO A 149 5.57 -9.53 -6.55
C PRO A 149 4.24 -9.49 -7.30
N VAL A 150 3.35 -10.39 -6.95
CA VAL A 150 1.94 -10.33 -7.37
C VAL A 150 1.26 -9.19 -6.60
N TYR A 151 0.63 -8.25 -7.31
CA TYR A 151 -0.09 -7.14 -6.69
C TYR A 151 -1.59 -7.43 -6.61
N ILE A 152 -2.16 -7.17 -5.43
CA ILE A 152 -3.59 -7.28 -5.15
C ILE A 152 -4.02 -6.01 -4.43
N HIS A 153 -4.58 -5.03 -5.13
CA HIS A 153 -5.06 -3.79 -4.53
C HIS A 153 -6.53 -3.93 -4.15
N LEU A 154 -6.79 -3.91 -2.84
CA LEU A 154 -8.13 -4.07 -2.29
C LEU A 154 -8.92 -2.76 -2.38
N PRO A 155 -10.23 -2.83 -2.64
CA PRO A 155 -11.10 -1.66 -2.61
C PRO A 155 -11.21 -1.08 -1.18
N LEU A 156 -11.68 0.16 -1.09
CA LEU A 156 -11.91 0.82 0.19
C LEU A 156 -13.05 0.13 0.95
N ILE A 157 -12.91 0.08 2.27
CA ILE A 157 -14.01 -0.19 3.18
C ILE A 157 -14.59 1.17 3.62
N THR A 158 -15.90 1.33 3.48
CA THR A 158 -16.63 2.57 3.77
C THR A 158 -17.66 2.34 4.88
N ASP A 159 -18.11 3.42 5.50
CA ASP A 159 -19.32 3.42 6.32
C ASP A 159 -20.59 3.44 5.44
N GLU A 160 -21.76 3.42 6.07
CA GLU A 160 -23.08 3.48 5.41
C GLU A 160 -23.28 4.75 4.59
N ASN A 161 -22.51 5.81 4.84
CA ASN A 161 -22.52 7.07 4.10
C ASN A 161 -21.47 7.12 2.97
N HIS A 162 -20.88 5.97 2.63
CA HIS A 162 -19.81 5.84 1.64
C HIS A 162 -18.54 6.66 1.95
N LYS A 163 -18.32 7.02 3.22
CA LYS A 163 -17.07 7.64 3.66
C LYS A 163 -16.08 6.58 4.08
N LYS A 164 -14.80 6.77 3.73
CA LYS A 164 -13.71 5.86 4.13
C LYS A 164 -13.75 5.62 5.63
N LEU A 165 -13.80 4.34 6.03
CA LEU A 165 -13.70 3.95 7.43
C LEU A 165 -12.34 4.40 8.00
N SER A 166 -12.33 5.07 9.15
CA SER A 166 -11.12 5.57 9.75
C SER A 166 -11.09 5.30 11.25
N LYS A 167 -9.90 5.19 11.84
CA LYS A 167 -9.73 5.04 13.30
C LYS A 167 -10.36 6.17 14.11
N ARG A 168 -10.58 7.35 13.49
CA ARG A 168 -11.20 8.52 14.15
C ARG A 168 -12.72 8.41 14.25
N SER A 169 -13.36 7.51 13.49
CA SER A 169 -14.81 7.31 13.53
C SER A 169 -15.27 6.43 14.72
N GLY A 170 -14.35 5.97 15.57
CA GLY A 170 -14.61 5.12 16.74
C GLY A 170 -15.26 3.77 16.34
N HIS A 171 -14.74 2.66 16.81
CA HIS A 171 -15.30 1.31 16.56
C HIS A 171 -14.79 0.58 15.29
N SER A 172 -13.61 0.87 14.78
CA SER A 172 -13.11 0.23 13.55
C SER A 172 -11.87 -0.64 13.75
N SER A 173 -11.31 -0.77 14.96
CA SER A 173 -10.24 -1.71 15.21
C SER A 173 -10.79 -3.08 15.64
N PHE A 174 -9.98 -4.12 15.45
CA PHE A 174 -10.32 -5.46 15.91
C PHE A 174 -10.54 -5.48 17.43
N GLU A 175 -9.66 -4.80 18.19
CA GLU A 175 -9.73 -4.69 19.63
C GLU A 175 -11.06 -4.06 20.09
N ASP A 176 -11.47 -2.96 19.44
CA ASP A 176 -12.75 -2.30 19.76
C ASP A 176 -13.95 -3.24 19.58
N LEU A 177 -13.91 -4.10 18.54
CA LEU A 177 -14.98 -5.07 18.29
C LEU A 177 -14.99 -6.17 19.37
N ILE A 178 -13.83 -6.66 19.78
CA ILE A 178 -13.73 -7.66 20.85
C ILE A 178 -14.20 -7.09 22.20
N GLU A 179 -13.83 -5.85 22.52
CA GLU A 179 -14.30 -5.16 23.73
C GLU A 179 -15.84 -4.96 23.76
N GLN A 180 -16.46 -4.83 22.57
CA GLN A 180 -17.91 -4.78 22.43
C GLN A 180 -18.58 -6.16 22.54
N GLY A 181 -17.83 -7.23 22.72
CA GLY A 181 -18.35 -8.59 22.91
C GLY A 181 -18.54 -9.38 21.61
N PHE A 182 -17.99 -8.91 20.49
CA PHE A 182 -17.97 -9.74 19.27
C PHE A 182 -16.97 -10.89 19.41
N LEU A 183 -17.36 -12.05 18.96
CA LEU A 183 -16.49 -13.24 18.92
C LEU A 183 -15.45 -13.09 17.82
N THR A 184 -14.21 -13.48 18.12
CA THR A 184 -13.10 -13.46 17.15
C THR A 184 -13.48 -14.17 15.85
N GLU A 185 -14.10 -15.34 15.96
CA GLU A 185 -14.54 -16.16 14.82
C GLU A 185 -15.55 -15.43 13.94
N ALA A 186 -16.50 -14.72 14.56
CA ALA A 186 -17.49 -13.94 13.83
C ALA A 186 -16.87 -12.73 13.13
N VAL A 187 -15.94 -12.02 13.79
CA VAL A 187 -15.22 -10.89 13.20
C VAL A 187 -14.37 -11.33 12.02
N VAL A 188 -13.61 -12.42 12.14
CA VAL A 188 -12.77 -12.96 11.06
C VAL A 188 -13.62 -13.37 9.87
N ASN A 189 -14.73 -14.10 10.10
CA ASN A 189 -15.64 -14.49 9.03
C ASN A 189 -16.27 -13.27 8.35
N TYR A 190 -16.73 -12.29 9.13
CA TYR A 190 -17.32 -11.07 8.60
C TYR A 190 -16.33 -10.28 7.73
N ILE A 191 -15.08 -10.11 8.19
CA ILE A 191 -14.03 -9.41 7.44
C ILE A 191 -13.72 -10.15 6.14
N ALA A 192 -13.66 -11.49 6.16
CA ALA A 192 -13.45 -12.26 4.94
C ALA A 192 -14.52 -12.00 3.88
N LEU A 193 -15.79 -11.81 4.30
CA LEU A 193 -16.90 -11.50 3.39
C LEU A 193 -16.97 -10.01 2.99
N LEU A 194 -16.13 -9.15 3.55
CA LEU A 194 -16.04 -7.76 3.12
C LEU A 194 -15.30 -7.65 1.77
N GLY A 195 -16.07 -7.74 0.70
CA GLY A 195 -15.55 -7.66 -0.66
C GLY A 195 -15.20 -9.00 -1.30
N TRP A 196 -15.31 -10.12 -0.59
CA TRP A 196 -15.19 -11.47 -1.15
C TRP A 196 -16.53 -12.20 -1.02
N SER A 197 -16.81 -13.13 -1.94
CA SER A 197 -18.01 -13.98 -1.88
C SER A 197 -17.66 -15.42 -2.24
N PRO A 198 -18.21 -16.41 -1.48
CA PRO A 198 -18.09 -17.82 -1.80
C PRO A 198 -18.90 -18.21 -3.04
N GLU A 199 -18.75 -19.44 -3.54
CA GLU A 199 -19.51 -19.90 -4.72
C GLU A 199 -20.98 -20.13 -4.44
N ASP A 200 -21.27 -20.58 -3.24
CA ASP A 200 -22.60 -21.03 -2.80
C ASP A 200 -23.40 -19.99 -2.04
N ASN A 201 -22.93 -18.74 -1.95
CA ASN A 201 -23.53 -17.63 -1.19
C ASN A 201 -23.70 -17.92 0.32
N ARG A 202 -23.00 -18.88 0.87
CA ARG A 202 -22.96 -19.18 2.30
C ARG A 202 -22.29 -18.01 3.03
N GLU A 203 -22.76 -17.71 4.25
CA GLU A 203 -22.25 -16.56 5.02
C GLU A 203 -21.57 -16.95 6.33
N ILE A 204 -21.78 -18.16 6.84
CA ILE A 204 -21.19 -18.64 8.09
C ILE A 204 -20.15 -19.73 7.77
N PHE A 205 -18.94 -19.52 8.22
CA PHE A 205 -17.79 -20.39 7.99
C PHE A 205 -16.99 -20.61 9.27
N THR A 206 -16.51 -21.79 9.49
CA THR A 206 -15.37 -22.00 10.39
C THR A 206 -14.09 -21.43 9.75
N LEU A 207 -13.06 -21.21 10.56
CA LEU A 207 -11.76 -20.74 10.03
C LEU A 207 -11.17 -21.76 9.04
N ASP A 208 -11.30 -23.05 9.30
CA ASP A 208 -10.79 -24.11 8.40
C ASP A 208 -11.54 -24.12 7.07
N GLU A 209 -12.83 -23.85 7.06
CA GLU A 209 -13.61 -23.69 5.83
C GLU A 209 -13.21 -22.45 5.07
N LEU A 210 -13.00 -21.30 5.75
CA LEU A 210 -12.49 -20.08 5.12
C LEU A 210 -11.14 -20.30 4.47
N ILE A 211 -10.20 -20.95 5.16
CA ILE A 211 -8.86 -21.28 4.63
C ILE A 211 -8.96 -22.11 3.36
N LYS A 212 -9.91 -23.06 3.31
CA LYS A 212 -10.11 -23.95 2.18
C LYS A 212 -10.78 -23.29 0.98
N GLU A 213 -11.72 -22.38 1.23
CA GLU A 213 -12.61 -21.85 0.20
C GLU A 213 -12.22 -20.44 -0.26
N PHE A 214 -11.41 -19.71 0.53
CA PHE A 214 -11.00 -18.34 0.18
C PHE A 214 -10.11 -18.33 -1.07
N ASP A 215 -10.57 -17.61 -2.08
CA ASP A 215 -9.85 -17.35 -3.33
C ASP A 215 -9.85 -15.85 -3.59
N TYR A 216 -8.67 -15.23 -3.60
CA TYR A 216 -8.53 -13.80 -3.82
C TYR A 216 -9.00 -13.32 -5.21
N HIS A 217 -9.06 -14.22 -6.22
CA HIS A 217 -9.60 -13.88 -7.54
C HIS A 217 -11.10 -13.55 -7.51
N ARG A 218 -11.76 -13.89 -6.41
CA ARG A 218 -13.19 -13.61 -6.18
C ARG A 218 -13.44 -12.35 -5.37
N ILE A 219 -12.41 -11.55 -5.09
CA ILE A 219 -12.56 -10.27 -4.43
C ILE A 219 -13.18 -9.27 -5.41
N SER A 220 -14.20 -8.55 -4.95
CA SER A 220 -14.87 -7.50 -5.71
C SER A 220 -13.96 -6.28 -5.89
N LYS A 221 -14.11 -5.58 -7.04
CA LYS A 221 -13.45 -4.29 -7.29
C LYS A 221 -14.20 -3.12 -6.65
N SER A 222 -15.44 -3.33 -6.24
CA SER A 222 -16.29 -2.29 -5.65
C SER A 222 -15.98 -2.09 -4.18
N PRO A 223 -16.05 -0.85 -3.66
CA PRO A 223 -15.96 -0.59 -2.23
C PRO A 223 -16.96 -1.44 -1.43
N ALA A 224 -16.50 -1.99 -0.31
CA ALA A 224 -17.36 -2.71 0.61
C ALA A 224 -17.86 -1.76 1.71
N VAL A 225 -19.16 -1.91 2.08
CA VAL A 225 -19.74 -1.14 3.17
C VAL A 225 -19.66 -1.97 4.45
N PHE A 226 -19.13 -1.37 5.51
CA PHE A 226 -19.10 -2.00 6.83
C PHE A 226 -20.49 -1.91 7.46
N ASP A 227 -21.17 -3.05 7.57
CA ASP A 227 -22.52 -3.19 8.10
C ASP A 227 -22.49 -3.82 9.50
N TYR A 228 -22.68 -3.00 10.52
CA TYR A 228 -22.76 -3.43 11.91
C TYR A 228 -23.93 -4.37 12.20
N THR A 229 -25.05 -4.19 11.50
CA THR A 229 -26.25 -5.03 11.69
C THR A 229 -25.96 -6.45 11.21
N LYS A 230 -25.28 -6.58 10.07
CA LYS A 230 -24.83 -7.88 9.55
C LYS A 230 -23.81 -8.53 10.48
N LEU A 231 -22.85 -7.78 10.99
CA LEU A 231 -21.86 -8.30 11.94
C LEU A 231 -22.52 -8.80 13.23
N LYS A 232 -23.49 -8.05 13.79
CA LYS A 232 -24.26 -8.47 14.96
C LYS A 232 -25.04 -9.75 14.70
N TRP A 233 -25.72 -9.83 13.57
CA TRP A 233 -26.43 -11.04 13.17
C TRP A 233 -25.49 -12.23 13.09
N MET A 234 -24.37 -12.10 12.40
CA MET A 234 -23.37 -13.15 12.25
C MET A 234 -22.81 -13.58 13.61
N ASN A 235 -22.48 -12.65 14.47
CA ASN A 235 -22.05 -12.93 15.84
C ASN A 235 -23.08 -13.74 16.62
N GLY A 236 -24.36 -13.41 16.45
CA GLY A 236 -25.48 -14.15 17.04
C GLY A 236 -25.57 -15.60 16.54
N GLU A 237 -25.29 -15.86 15.27
CA GLU A 237 -25.26 -17.22 14.72
C GLU A 237 -24.14 -18.05 15.33
N TYR A 238 -22.95 -17.49 15.52
CA TYR A 238 -21.85 -18.17 16.20
C TYR A 238 -22.15 -18.46 17.68
N ILE A 239 -22.79 -17.51 18.39
CA ILE A 239 -23.22 -17.72 19.78
C ILE A 239 -24.22 -18.86 19.89
N LYS A 240 -25.23 -18.90 18.99
CA LYS A 240 -26.26 -19.94 18.95
C LYS A 240 -25.68 -21.34 18.66
N ALA A 241 -24.64 -21.40 17.83
CA ALA A 241 -23.98 -22.66 17.46
C ALA A 241 -22.99 -23.16 18.52
N MET A 242 -22.70 -22.36 19.56
CA MET A 242 -21.76 -22.70 20.62
C MET A 242 -22.42 -23.68 21.60
N ASP A 243 -21.66 -24.67 22.10
CA ASP A 243 -22.09 -25.48 23.21
C ASP A 243 -22.23 -24.64 24.50
N PHE A 244 -23.09 -25.10 25.40
CA PHE A 244 -23.45 -24.35 26.60
C PHE A 244 -22.24 -24.04 27.50
N ASP A 245 -21.30 -24.95 27.66
CA ASP A 245 -20.16 -24.78 28.57
C ASP A 245 -19.24 -23.68 28.04
N LYS A 246 -18.93 -23.70 26.75
CA LYS A 246 -18.16 -22.63 26.08
C LYS A 246 -18.88 -21.29 26.13
N PHE A 247 -20.18 -21.28 25.88
CA PHE A 247 -21.00 -20.08 25.99
C PHE A 247 -20.92 -19.52 27.41
N TYR A 248 -21.10 -20.35 28.43
CA TYR A 248 -21.04 -19.93 29.83
C TYR A 248 -19.68 -19.33 30.20
N GLU A 249 -18.59 -19.99 29.86
CA GLU A 249 -17.24 -19.49 30.11
C GLU A 249 -17.00 -18.11 29.47
N ARG A 250 -17.42 -17.94 28.21
CA ARG A 250 -17.25 -16.67 27.49
C ARG A 250 -18.19 -15.56 27.97
N ALA A 251 -19.35 -15.89 28.48
CA ALA A 251 -20.31 -14.93 29.02
C ALA A 251 -19.96 -14.43 30.43
N LEU A 252 -19.23 -15.22 31.24
CA LEU A 252 -18.90 -14.88 32.62
C LEU A 252 -18.32 -13.48 32.84
N PRO A 253 -17.38 -12.97 32.01
CA PRO A 253 -16.84 -11.63 32.17
C PRO A 253 -17.86 -10.51 32.03
N TYR A 254 -18.97 -10.75 31.33
CA TYR A 254 -20.02 -9.78 31.04
C TYR A 254 -21.22 -9.85 31.97
N ILE A 255 -21.28 -10.86 32.86
CA ILE A 255 -22.41 -11.09 33.78
C ILE A 255 -22.15 -10.48 35.19
N LYS A 256 -20.94 -9.99 35.45
CA LYS A 256 -20.51 -9.44 36.74
C LYS A 256 -20.83 -7.97 36.89
#